data_799fb4f8939c9d1e81246ff65a6fb9ee
#
_entry.id   799fb4f8939c9d1e81246ff65a6fb9ee
#
_cell.length_a   1.000
_cell.length_b   1.000
_cell.length_c   1.000
_cell.angle_alpha   90.00
_cell.angle_beta   90.00
_cell.angle_gamma   90.00
#
_symmetry.space_group_name_H-M   'P 1'
#
loop_
_entity.id
_entity.type
_entity.pdbx_description
1 polymer ?
#
loop_
_entity_poly.entity_id
_entity_poly.type
_entity_poly.pdbx_seq_one_letter_code
_entity_poly.pdbx_strand_id
1 'polypeptide(L)'
;MRIGIISPYDISINGGVTDHIKNLASELKYQGNEVIVIAPCSENKKLFNFEFVNLGHSVPIKFGSTRAHVSLSIKMFFKIKQLFKNSSFDVIHIHEPLVPFVGVASIFFANVPIVATFHASFSSNWKFKFWGFLFKRWLNKIDTV
;
A
#
# COMPACT_ATOMS: atom_id res chain seq x y z
N MET A 1 -9.51 14.68 -8.43
CA MET A 1 -9.65 13.23 -8.38
C MET A 1 -9.60 12.77 -6.94
N ARG A 2 -10.25 11.66 -6.60
CA ARG A 2 -10.14 10.97 -5.31
C ARG A 2 -9.16 9.81 -5.41
N ILE A 3 -8.00 9.95 -4.79
CA ILE A 3 -6.84 9.07 -4.94
C ILE A 3 -6.62 8.29 -3.64
N GLY A 4 -6.63 6.96 -3.72
CA GLY A 4 -6.22 6.11 -2.61
C GLY A 4 -4.77 5.68 -2.74
N ILE A 5 -3.91 6.05 -1.79
CA ILE A 5 -2.52 5.59 -1.74
C ILE A 5 -2.41 4.50 -0.69
N ILE A 6 -2.03 3.30 -1.10
CA ILE A 6 -2.01 2.12 -0.24
C ILE A 6 -0.58 1.66 0.00
N SER A 7 -0.25 1.47 1.27
CA SER A 7 1.06 0.96 1.69
C SER A 7 0.92 -0.17 2.70
N PRO A 8 1.69 -1.24 2.56
CA PRO A 8 1.80 -2.28 3.59
C PRO A 8 2.73 -1.86 4.74
N TYR A 9 3.52 -0.79 4.55
CA TYR A 9 4.49 -0.32 5.52
C TYR A 9 3.87 0.63 6.53
N ASP A 10 4.37 0.57 7.76
CA ASP A 10 3.94 1.45 8.85
C ASP A 10 4.35 2.90 8.58
N ILE A 11 3.36 3.75 8.37
CA ILE A 11 3.58 5.15 7.99
C ILE A 11 4.13 6.00 9.16
N SER A 12 4.07 5.51 10.41
CA SER A 12 4.66 6.19 11.55
C SER A 12 6.18 6.02 11.63
N ILE A 13 6.71 5.01 10.96
CA ILE A 13 8.15 4.72 10.97
C ILE A 13 8.81 5.41 9.78
N ASN A 14 9.82 6.22 10.06
CA ASN A 14 10.55 6.94 9.03
C ASN A 14 11.39 5.97 8.18
N GLY A 15 11.40 6.21 6.88
CA GLY A 15 12.16 5.41 5.91
C GLY A 15 11.87 5.88 4.49
N GLY A 16 12.75 5.56 3.54
CA GLY A 16 12.66 6.05 2.17
C GLY A 16 11.29 5.86 1.52
N VAL A 17 10.66 4.69 1.72
CA VAL A 17 9.33 4.40 1.15
C VAL A 17 8.24 5.22 1.84
N THR A 18 8.24 5.27 3.16
CA THR A 18 7.23 6.03 3.92
C THR A 18 7.34 7.52 3.69
N ASP A 19 8.55 8.04 3.56
CA ASP A 19 8.79 9.46 3.25
C ASP A 19 8.37 9.79 1.81
N HIS A 20 8.64 8.88 0.85
CA HIS A 20 8.15 9.01 -0.51
C HIS A 20 6.62 9.08 -0.53
N ILE A 21 5.92 8.19 0.17
CA ILE A 21 4.46 8.16 0.24
C ILE A 21 3.89 9.45 0.83
N LYS A 22 4.48 9.95 1.93
CA LYS A 22 4.06 11.21 2.57
C LYS A 22 4.22 12.41 1.63
N ASN A 23 5.36 12.48 0.94
CA ASN A 23 5.64 13.55 0.00
C ASN A 23 4.70 13.49 -1.21
N LEU A 24 4.50 12.30 -1.78
CA LEU A 24 3.57 12.09 -2.89
C LEU A 24 2.14 12.49 -2.51
N ALA A 25 1.66 12.04 -1.34
CA ALA A 25 0.32 12.38 -0.86
C ALA A 25 0.15 13.89 -0.67
N SER A 26 1.16 14.55 -0.11
CA SER A 26 1.16 15.99 0.11
C SER A 26 1.15 16.76 -1.21
N GLU A 27 1.95 16.33 -2.18
CA GLU A 27 2.03 16.96 -3.50
C GLU A 27 0.73 16.79 -4.28
N LEU A 28 0.18 15.58 -4.34
CA LEU A 28 -1.09 15.34 -5.02
C LEU A 28 -2.24 16.15 -4.39
N LYS A 29 -2.24 16.29 -3.08
CA LYS A 29 -3.21 17.13 -2.38
C LYS A 29 -3.02 18.61 -2.72
N TYR A 30 -1.78 19.09 -2.79
CA TYR A 30 -1.45 20.46 -3.20
C TYR A 30 -1.94 20.76 -4.62
N GLN A 31 -1.91 19.76 -5.50
CA GLN A 31 -2.47 19.83 -6.86
C GLN A 31 -4.01 19.79 -6.91
N GLY A 32 -4.69 19.84 -5.77
CA GLY A 32 -6.16 19.92 -5.69
C GLY A 32 -6.87 18.57 -5.71
N ASN A 33 -6.16 17.45 -5.49
CA ASN A 33 -6.79 16.14 -5.38
C ASN A 33 -7.24 15.85 -3.93
N GLU A 34 -8.27 15.04 -3.80
CA GLU A 34 -8.63 14.40 -2.53
C GLU A 34 -7.76 13.15 -2.35
N VAL A 35 -6.87 13.15 -1.37
CA VAL A 35 -5.90 12.07 -1.16
C VAL A 35 -6.12 11.37 0.16
N ILE A 36 -6.28 10.06 0.11
CA ILE A 36 -6.46 9.20 1.27
C ILE A 36 -5.32 8.20 1.32
N VAL A 37 -4.47 8.29 2.34
CA VAL A 37 -3.42 7.29 2.58
C VAL A 37 -3.94 6.18 3.48
N ILE A 38 -3.77 4.95 3.04
CA ILE A 38 -4.27 3.74 3.69
C ILE A 38 -3.08 2.86 4.05
N ALA A 39 -2.71 2.84 5.31
CA ALA A 39 -1.50 2.13 5.77
C ALA A 39 -1.59 1.73 7.24
N PRO A 40 -0.76 0.78 7.70
CA PRO A 40 -0.55 0.57 9.12
C PRO A 40 0.05 1.82 9.78
N CYS A 41 -0.31 2.06 11.05
CA CYS A 41 0.30 3.10 11.85
C CYS A 41 0.30 2.67 13.31
N SER A 42 1.47 2.41 13.85
CA SER A 42 1.65 1.95 15.23
C SER A 42 1.62 3.10 16.26
N GLU A 43 1.83 4.33 15.82
CA GLU A 43 1.74 5.53 16.66
C GLU A 43 0.36 6.18 16.57
N ASN A 44 -0.29 6.38 17.70
CA ASN A 44 -1.68 6.88 17.78
C ASN A 44 -1.85 8.39 17.55
N LYS A 45 -0.80 9.17 17.34
CA LYS A 45 -0.86 10.65 17.37
C LYS A 45 -0.17 11.39 16.22
N LYS A 46 0.13 10.73 15.11
CA LYS A 46 0.68 11.47 13.97
C LYS A 46 -0.44 12.21 13.23
N LEU A 47 -0.36 13.53 13.22
CA LEU A 47 -1.18 14.39 12.37
C LEU A 47 -0.52 14.44 10.98
N PHE A 48 -1.28 14.06 9.96
CA PHE A 48 -0.89 14.19 8.56
C PHE A 48 -1.66 15.36 7.92
N ASN A 49 -1.09 15.95 6.90
CA ASN A 49 -1.77 16.99 6.13
C ASN A 49 -2.75 16.43 5.07
N PHE A 50 -2.91 15.12 5.01
CA PHE A 50 -3.81 14.38 4.13
C PHE A 50 -4.74 13.47 4.96
N GLU A 51 -5.82 13.00 4.35
CA GLU A 51 -6.71 12.04 5.00
C GLU A 51 -6.00 10.68 5.18
N PHE A 52 -6.19 10.07 6.33
CA PHE A 52 -5.48 8.85 6.69
C PHE A 52 -6.41 7.78 7.27
N VAL A 53 -6.31 6.57 6.73
CA VAL A 53 -7.00 5.38 7.23
C VAL A 53 -5.98 4.42 7.84
N ASN A 54 -6.01 4.31 9.17
CA ASN A 54 -5.12 3.39 9.88
C ASN A 54 -5.62 1.94 9.74
N LEU A 55 -4.81 1.08 9.14
CA LEU A 55 -5.09 -0.35 9.04
C LEU A 55 -4.77 -1.12 10.34
N GLY A 56 -4.07 -0.54 11.29
CA GLY A 56 -3.67 -1.14 12.57
C GLY A 56 -2.16 -1.20 12.74
N HIS A 57 -1.70 -2.13 13.59
CA HIS A 57 -0.28 -2.24 13.93
C HIS A 57 0.52 -3.01 12.89
N SER A 58 1.81 -2.74 12.87
CA SER A 58 2.80 -3.45 12.07
C SER A 58 3.67 -4.37 12.92
N VAL A 59 4.35 -5.30 12.26
CA VAL A 59 5.38 -6.15 12.86
C VAL A 59 6.68 -6.01 12.06
N PRO A 60 7.85 -6.01 12.72
CA PRO A 60 9.13 -5.95 12.04
C PRO A 60 9.44 -7.27 11.33
N ILE A 61 9.70 -7.21 10.03
CA ILE A 61 10.14 -8.35 9.22
C ILE A 61 11.52 -8.04 8.66
N LYS A 62 12.42 -9.02 8.74
CA LYS A 62 13.76 -8.94 8.14
C LYS A 62 13.67 -9.20 6.63
N PHE A 63 14.14 -8.23 5.82
CA PHE A 63 14.37 -8.39 4.40
C PHE A 63 15.85 -8.15 4.10
N GLY A 64 16.62 -9.22 3.98
CA GLY A 64 18.08 -9.12 3.83
C GLY A 64 18.73 -8.43 5.03
N SER A 65 19.44 -7.33 4.77
CA SER A 65 20.09 -6.49 5.79
C SER A 65 19.17 -5.45 6.42
N THR A 66 17.95 -5.23 5.89
CA THR A 66 17.02 -4.21 6.35
C THR A 66 15.87 -4.82 7.15
N ARG A 67 15.22 -3.99 7.98
CA ARG A 67 13.97 -4.34 8.66
C ARG A 67 12.85 -3.48 8.08
N ALA A 68 11.79 -4.14 7.62
CA ALA A 68 10.57 -3.48 7.20
C ALA A 68 9.46 -3.74 8.24
N HIS A 69 8.74 -2.70 8.60
CA HIS A 69 7.57 -2.81 9.48
C HIS A 69 6.32 -2.92 8.61
N VAL A 70 5.76 -4.11 8.54
CA VAL A 70 4.60 -4.41 7.68
C VAL A 70 3.46 -5.00 8.49
N SER A 71 2.24 -4.80 8.03
CA SER A 71 1.08 -5.46 8.62
C SER A 71 0.82 -6.79 7.93
N LEU A 72 0.81 -7.87 8.70
CA LEU A 72 0.53 -9.24 8.25
C LEU A 72 -0.71 -9.81 8.97
N SER A 73 -1.83 -9.10 8.91
CA SER A 73 -3.05 -9.54 9.57
C SER A 73 -4.17 -9.76 8.57
N ILE A 74 -4.84 -10.91 8.67
CA ILE A 74 -6.03 -11.20 7.86
C ILE A 74 -7.15 -10.15 8.11
N LYS A 75 -7.17 -9.51 9.27
CA LYS A 75 -8.11 -8.41 9.54
C LYS A 75 -7.94 -7.25 8.57
N MET A 76 -6.71 -7.01 8.07
CA MET A 76 -6.44 -5.97 7.07
C MET A 76 -7.11 -6.28 5.75
N PHE A 77 -7.14 -7.55 5.34
CA PHE A 77 -7.84 -7.98 4.14
C PHE A 77 -9.33 -7.58 4.19
N PHE A 78 -10.00 -7.81 5.31
CA PHE A 78 -11.40 -7.43 5.48
C PHE A 78 -11.60 -5.93 5.60
N LYS A 79 -10.67 -5.21 6.25
CA LYS A 79 -10.71 -3.73 6.31
C LYS A 79 -10.58 -3.12 4.90
N ILE A 80 -9.65 -3.61 4.08
CA ILE A 80 -9.49 -3.18 2.69
C ILE A 80 -10.76 -3.45 1.90
N LYS A 81 -11.34 -4.65 2.02
CA LYS A 81 -12.62 -5.00 1.36
C LYS A 81 -13.72 -4.02 1.73
N GLN A 82 -13.88 -3.73 3.02
CA GLN A 82 -14.92 -2.80 3.50
C GLN A 82 -14.66 -1.37 3.02
N LEU A 83 -13.40 -0.95 3.04
CA LEU A 83 -13.01 0.37 2.57
C LEU A 83 -13.37 0.57 1.08
N PHE A 84 -12.99 -0.38 0.22
CA PHE A 84 -13.31 -0.31 -1.21
C PHE A 84 -14.82 -0.39 -1.51
N LYS A 85 -15.58 -1.09 -0.68
CA LYS A 85 -17.04 -1.14 -0.81
C LYS A 85 -17.70 0.20 -0.46
N ASN A 86 -17.14 0.94 0.49
CA ASN A 86 -17.76 2.14 1.08
C ASN A 86 -17.17 3.45 0.54
N SER A 87 -16.08 3.38 -0.23
CA SER A 87 -15.39 4.55 -0.77
C SER A 87 -15.39 4.51 -2.29
N SER A 88 -15.65 5.66 -2.90
CA SER A 88 -15.53 5.84 -4.35
C SER A 88 -14.17 6.48 -4.65
N PHE A 89 -13.20 5.69 -5.09
CA PHE A 89 -11.93 6.18 -5.60
C PHE A 89 -11.99 6.33 -7.13
N ASP A 90 -11.24 7.29 -7.68
CA ASP A 90 -11.03 7.41 -9.12
C ASP A 90 -9.81 6.57 -9.56
N VAL A 91 -8.82 6.46 -8.68
CA VAL A 91 -7.60 5.68 -8.90
C VAL A 91 -7.02 5.19 -7.57
N ILE A 92 -6.38 4.04 -7.61
CA ILE A 92 -5.65 3.47 -6.48
C ILE A 92 -4.16 3.35 -6.85
N HIS A 93 -3.30 3.90 -5.99
CA HIS A 93 -1.86 3.73 -6.09
C HIS A 93 -1.37 2.77 -4.99
N ILE A 94 -0.87 1.61 -5.38
CA ILE A 94 -0.43 0.57 -4.46
C ILE A 94 1.09 0.52 -4.43
N HIS A 95 1.68 0.73 -3.25
CA HIS A 95 3.09 0.50 -3.01
C HIS A 95 3.32 -0.94 -2.55
N GLU A 96 4.28 -1.62 -3.17
CA GLU A 96 4.59 -3.04 -2.94
C GLU A 96 3.37 -3.96 -3.05
N PRO A 97 2.77 -4.08 -4.21
CA PRO A 97 1.50 -4.79 -4.43
C PRO A 97 1.56 -6.28 -4.10
N LEU A 98 2.75 -6.88 -4.06
CA LEU A 98 2.93 -8.30 -3.73
C LEU A 98 3.09 -8.59 -2.23
N VAL A 99 3.11 -7.57 -1.38
CA VAL A 99 3.10 -7.81 0.07
C VAL A 99 1.76 -8.40 0.50
N PRO A 100 1.76 -9.55 1.19
CA PRO A 100 0.55 -10.25 1.60
C PRO A 100 -0.42 -9.36 2.38
N PHE A 101 -1.69 -9.69 2.30
CA PHE A 101 -2.84 -9.04 2.93
C PHE A 101 -3.15 -7.64 2.40
N VAL A 102 -2.29 -6.63 2.60
CA VAL A 102 -2.60 -5.25 2.19
C VAL A 102 -2.51 -5.08 0.68
N GLY A 103 -1.35 -5.37 0.08
CA GLY A 103 -1.13 -5.21 -1.37
C GLY A 103 -2.06 -6.11 -2.18
N VAL A 104 -2.08 -7.40 -1.87
CA VAL A 104 -2.90 -8.40 -2.57
C VAL A 104 -4.39 -8.12 -2.44
N ALA A 105 -4.88 -7.77 -1.23
CA ALA A 105 -6.27 -7.41 -1.02
C ALA A 105 -6.65 -6.17 -1.85
N SER A 106 -5.76 -5.19 -1.94
CA SER A 106 -6.01 -3.98 -2.69
C SER A 106 -6.18 -4.25 -4.19
N ILE A 107 -5.31 -5.07 -4.79
CA ILE A 107 -5.48 -5.50 -6.18
C ILE A 107 -6.78 -6.28 -6.36
N PHE A 108 -7.10 -7.17 -5.41
CA PHE A 108 -8.27 -8.04 -5.52
C PHE A 108 -9.58 -7.26 -5.51
N PHE A 109 -9.71 -6.29 -4.58
CA PHE A 109 -10.96 -5.55 -4.37
C PHE A 109 -11.08 -4.24 -5.16
N ALA A 110 -10.00 -3.73 -5.75
CA ALA A 110 -10.07 -2.53 -6.56
C ALA A 110 -10.93 -2.77 -7.82
N ASN A 111 -11.86 -1.84 -8.07
CA ASN A 111 -12.73 -1.78 -9.24
C ASN A 111 -12.46 -0.51 -10.07
N VAL A 112 -11.33 0.12 -9.84
CA VAL A 112 -10.87 1.36 -10.49
C VAL A 112 -9.44 1.15 -10.97
N PRO A 113 -8.91 2.01 -11.84
CA PRO A 113 -7.54 1.92 -12.32
C PRO A 113 -6.51 1.80 -11.19
N ILE A 114 -5.51 0.95 -11.38
CA ILE A 114 -4.47 0.67 -10.41
C ILE A 114 -3.11 1.10 -10.96
N VAL A 115 -2.43 1.96 -10.21
CA VAL A 115 -1.00 2.25 -10.37
C VAL A 115 -0.25 1.45 -9.31
N ALA A 116 0.88 0.84 -9.67
CA ALA A 116 1.71 0.12 -8.72
C ALA A 116 3.14 0.67 -8.68
N THR A 117 3.74 0.70 -7.50
CA THR A 117 5.17 1.02 -7.34
C THR A 117 5.86 -0.07 -6.54
N PHE A 118 6.93 -0.61 -7.11
CA PHE A 118 7.83 -1.54 -6.45
C PHE A 118 9.07 -0.78 -5.99
N HIS A 119 9.35 -0.78 -4.71
CA HIS A 119 10.51 -0.10 -4.12
C HIS A 119 11.71 -1.01 -3.93
N ALA A 120 11.48 -2.31 -3.87
CA ALA A 120 12.55 -3.29 -3.73
C ALA A 120 12.98 -3.80 -5.11
N SER A 121 14.25 -3.66 -5.42
CA SER A 121 14.90 -4.37 -6.53
C SER A 121 15.09 -5.82 -6.11
N PHE A 122 14.26 -6.71 -6.62
CA PHE A 122 14.33 -8.13 -6.31
C PHE A 122 15.39 -8.80 -7.20
N SER A 123 16.60 -8.94 -6.70
CA SER A 123 17.57 -9.83 -7.33
C SER A 123 17.03 -11.26 -7.26
N SER A 124 16.81 -11.86 -8.44
CA SER A 124 16.69 -13.30 -8.78
C SER A 124 16.34 -14.31 -7.65
N ASN A 125 15.44 -14.01 -6.75
CA ASN A 125 15.02 -14.98 -5.73
C ASN A 125 13.86 -15.82 -6.29
N TRP A 126 14.04 -17.16 -6.38
CA TRP A 126 13.04 -18.09 -6.90
C TRP A 126 11.67 -17.96 -6.21
N LYS A 127 11.66 -17.54 -4.94
CA LYS A 127 10.43 -17.28 -4.18
C LYS A 127 9.58 -16.19 -4.83
N PHE A 128 10.17 -15.13 -5.36
CA PHE A 128 9.44 -14.06 -6.05
C PHE A 128 8.91 -14.50 -7.42
N LYS A 129 9.65 -15.34 -8.12
CA LYS A 129 9.15 -15.92 -9.37
C LYS A 129 7.91 -16.79 -9.11
N PHE A 130 7.93 -17.57 -8.03
CA PHE A 130 6.79 -18.38 -7.62
C PHE A 130 5.58 -17.53 -7.19
N TRP A 131 5.80 -16.48 -6.38
CA TRP A 131 4.73 -15.54 -6.00
C TRP A 131 4.21 -14.76 -7.21
N GLY A 132 5.07 -14.29 -8.10
CA GLY A 132 4.68 -13.63 -9.34
C GLY A 132 3.85 -14.53 -10.24
N PHE A 133 4.17 -15.82 -10.32
CA PHE A 133 3.38 -16.80 -11.07
C PHE A 133 1.98 -17.01 -10.43
N LEU A 134 1.91 -17.19 -9.11
CA LEU A 134 0.64 -17.35 -8.40
C LEU A 134 -0.28 -16.13 -8.54
N PHE A 135 0.30 -14.94 -8.53
CA PHE A 135 -0.46 -13.69 -8.61
C PHE A 135 -0.55 -13.09 -10.02
N LYS A 136 -0.01 -13.77 -11.04
CA LYS A 136 0.00 -13.30 -12.43
C LYS A 136 -1.38 -12.81 -12.90
N ARG A 137 -2.44 -13.55 -12.57
CA ARG A 137 -3.82 -13.18 -12.95
C ARG A 137 -4.28 -11.86 -12.30
N TRP A 138 -3.83 -11.57 -11.08
CA TRP A 138 -4.19 -10.34 -10.37
C TRP A 138 -3.28 -9.18 -10.76
N LEU A 139 -2.01 -9.45 -11.06
CA LEU A 139 -1.09 -8.44 -11.57
C LEU A 139 -1.55 -7.86 -12.90
N ASN A 140 -2.30 -8.63 -13.69
CA ASN A 140 -2.93 -8.14 -14.93
C ASN A 140 -4.02 -7.08 -14.70
N LYS A 141 -4.43 -6.82 -13.46
CA LYS A 141 -5.32 -5.70 -13.10
C LYS A 141 -4.57 -4.39 -12.88
N ILE A 142 -3.25 -4.42 -12.85
CA ILE A 142 -2.43 -3.23 -12.69
C ILE A 142 -2.31 -2.55 -14.06
N ASP A 143 -2.76 -1.32 -14.16
CA ASP A 143 -2.78 -0.56 -15.41
C ASP A 143 -1.42 0.08 -15.70
N THR A 144 -0.68 0.45 -14.64
CA THR A 144 0.63 1.12 -14.75
C THR A 144 1.55 0.74 -13.59
N VAL A 145 2.85 0.59 -13.90
CA VAL A 145 3.91 0.32 -12.92
C VAL A 145 4.96 1.41 -12.96
#